data_8b19f0de9b8471681d9e05a3ecf622fc
#
_entry.id   8b19f0de9b8471681d9e05a3ecf622fc
#
_cell.length_a   1.000
_cell.length_b   1.000
_cell.length_c   1.000
_cell.angle_alpha   90.00
_cell.angle_beta   90.00
_cell.angle_gamma   90.00
#
_symmetry.space_group_name_H-M   'P 1'
#
loop_
_entity.id
_entity.type
_entity.pdbx_description
1 polymer ?
#
loop_
_entity_poly.entity_id
_entity_poly.type
_entity_poly.pdbx_seq_one_letter_code
_entity_poly.pdbx_strand_id
1 'polypeptide(L)'
;FWAMVDSAHAALIAAKRSPPSPEKIAVELKENFVDSGKLKIKYVLWYRDLFMLHKRISHGEITELKGVEIDEWQERAEEFLQVMAKLVDETVSG
;
A
#
# COMPACT_ATOMS: atom_id res chain seq x y z
N PHE A 1 7.99 -0.19 -4.22
CA PHE A 1 6.75 -0.98 -4.31
C PHE A 1 6.72 -2.12 -3.31
N TRP A 2 7.75 -2.95 -3.27
CA TRP A 2 7.75 -4.11 -2.37
C TRP A 2 7.73 -3.74 -0.89
N ALA A 3 8.32 -2.61 -0.52
CA ALA A 3 8.24 -2.11 0.85
C ALA A 3 6.79 -1.78 1.23
N MET A 4 6.00 -1.25 0.28
CA MET A 4 4.58 -1.00 0.50
C MET A 4 3.80 -2.30 0.66
N VAL A 5 4.13 -3.32 -0.13
CA VAL A 5 3.53 -4.65 0.01
C VAL A 5 3.82 -5.22 1.39
N ASP A 6 5.08 -5.18 1.82
CA ASP A 6 5.47 -5.72 3.12
C ASP A 6 4.78 -4.99 4.28
N SER A 7 4.70 -3.66 4.21
CA SER A 7 4.04 -2.87 5.25
C SER A 7 2.54 -3.13 5.32
N ALA A 8 1.89 -3.28 4.16
CA ALA A 8 0.47 -3.62 4.10
C ALA A 8 0.22 -5.03 4.64
N HIS A 9 1.10 -5.98 4.32
CA HIS A 9 1.03 -7.34 4.89
C HIS A 9 1.13 -7.30 6.41
N ALA A 10 2.05 -6.50 6.95
CA ALA A 10 2.19 -6.37 8.41
C ALA A 10 0.90 -5.86 9.06
N ALA A 11 0.26 -4.85 8.45
CA ALA A 11 -1.00 -4.32 8.96
C ALA A 11 -2.11 -5.36 8.92
N LEU A 12 -2.22 -6.10 7.82
CA LEU A 12 -3.24 -7.15 7.68
C LEU A 12 -3.00 -8.31 8.63
N ILE A 13 -1.75 -8.71 8.82
CA ILE A 13 -1.38 -9.75 9.79
C ILE A 13 -1.74 -9.30 11.21
N ALA A 14 -1.48 -8.03 11.56
CA ALA A 14 -1.86 -7.48 12.85
C ALA A 14 -3.38 -7.55 13.07
N ALA A 15 -4.17 -7.43 12.01
CA ALA A 15 -5.62 -7.57 12.05
C ALA A 15 -6.06 -9.05 11.99
N LYS A 16 -5.13 -9.99 12.11
CA LYS A 16 -5.37 -11.44 12.08
C LYS A 16 -5.90 -11.94 10.74
N ARG A 17 -5.45 -11.30 9.67
CA ARG A 17 -5.77 -11.72 8.30
C ARG A 17 -4.57 -12.39 7.67
N SER A 18 -4.81 -13.33 6.77
CA SER A 18 -3.75 -13.93 5.97
C SER A 18 -3.22 -12.92 4.96
N PRO A 19 -1.88 -12.84 4.75
CA PRO A 19 -1.35 -11.91 3.77
C PRO A 19 -1.81 -12.27 2.36
N PRO A 20 -2.56 -11.36 1.69
CA PRO A 20 -3.05 -11.63 0.34
C PRO A 20 -1.96 -11.41 -0.71
N SER A 21 -2.23 -11.86 -1.95
CA SER A 21 -1.35 -11.52 -3.07
C SER A 21 -1.36 -10.00 -3.31
N PRO A 22 -0.30 -9.43 -3.90
CA PRO A 22 -0.22 -7.98 -4.11
C PRO A 22 -1.43 -7.37 -4.81
N GLU A 23 -2.04 -8.08 -5.74
CA GLU A 23 -3.22 -7.61 -6.48
C GLU A 23 -4.48 -7.50 -5.62
N LYS A 24 -4.52 -8.16 -4.47
CA LYS A 24 -5.67 -8.14 -3.57
C LYS A 24 -5.48 -7.23 -2.36
N ILE A 25 -4.29 -6.68 -2.17
CA ILE A 25 -3.98 -5.83 -1.02
C ILE A 25 -4.91 -4.62 -0.93
N ALA A 26 -5.16 -3.94 -2.06
CA ALA A 26 -6.02 -2.76 -2.07
C ALA A 26 -7.41 -3.08 -1.54
N VAL A 27 -8.01 -4.18 -1.99
CA VAL A 27 -9.34 -4.61 -1.54
C VAL A 27 -9.33 -4.96 -0.06
N GLU A 28 -8.32 -5.70 0.39
CA GLU A 28 -8.20 -6.10 1.79
C GLU A 28 -7.98 -4.91 2.72
N LEU A 29 -7.16 -3.94 2.32
CA LEU A 29 -6.99 -2.71 3.11
C LEU A 29 -8.29 -1.92 3.20
N LYS A 30 -9.03 -1.84 2.11
CA LYS A 30 -10.32 -1.15 2.12
C LYS A 30 -11.30 -1.84 3.07
N GLU A 31 -11.49 -3.13 2.92
CA GLU A 31 -12.46 -3.88 3.72
C GLU A 31 -12.12 -3.91 5.21
N ASN A 32 -10.84 -4.01 5.54
CA ASN A 32 -10.42 -4.14 6.94
C ASN A 32 -10.19 -2.82 7.66
N PHE A 33 -9.80 -1.76 6.94
CA PHE A 33 -9.40 -0.50 7.58
C PHE A 33 -10.16 0.72 7.10
N VAL A 34 -10.47 0.84 5.81
CA VAL A 34 -11.20 2.01 5.30
C VAL A 34 -12.66 1.95 5.74
N ASP A 35 -13.30 0.81 5.58
CA ASP A 35 -14.71 0.63 5.93
C ASP A 35 -14.95 0.77 7.44
N SER A 36 -13.93 0.52 8.25
CA SER A 36 -14.00 0.71 9.71
C SER A 36 -13.57 2.11 10.16
N GLY A 37 -13.19 2.98 9.24
CA GLY A 37 -12.79 4.36 9.54
C GLY A 37 -11.36 4.52 10.05
N LYS A 38 -10.55 3.47 10.01
CA LYS A 38 -9.16 3.51 10.52
C LYS A 38 -8.14 3.99 9.49
N LEU A 39 -8.48 3.97 8.20
CA LEU A 39 -7.58 4.34 7.12
C LEU A 39 -8.32 5.19 6.10
N LYS A 40 -7.66 6.24 5.61
CA LYS A 40 -8.22 7.06 4.55
C LYS A 40 -8.10 6.33 3.21
N ILE A 41 -9.13 6.43 2.37
CA ILE A 41 -9.17 5.76 1.08
C ILE A 41 -8.02 6.18 0.15
N LYS A 42 -7.48 7.39 0.32
CA LYS A 42 -6.38 7.87 -0.54
C LYS A 42 -5.16 6.95 -0.52
N TYR A 43 -4.87 6.30 0.62
CA TYR A 43 -3.73 5.38 0.73
C TYR A 43 -3.96 4.10 -0.06
N VAL A 44 -5.19 3.61 -0.08
CA VAL A 44 -5.57 2.46 -0.90
C VAL A 44 -5.42 2.80 -2.38
N LEU A 45 -5.85 4.01 -2.78
CA LEU A 45 -5.72 4.47 -4.16
C LEU A 45 -4.26 4.63 -4.56
N TRP A 46 -3.40 5.14 -3.68
CA TRP A 46 -1.96 5.22 -3.93
C TRP A 46 -1.34 3.85 -4.16
N TYR A 47 -1.70 2.88 -3.33
CA TYR A 47 -1.21 1.51 -3.50
C TYR A 47 -1.66 0.94 -4.84
N ARG A 48 -2.93 1.09 -5.17
CA ARG A 48 -3.48 0.59 -6.44
C ARG A 48 -2.78 1.21 -7.64
N ASP A 49 -2.58 2.53 -7.61
CA ASP A 49 -1.93 3.23 -8.72
C ASP A 49 -0.48 2.78 -8.89
N LEU A 50 0.23 2.62 -7.78
CA LEU A 50 1.62 2.14 -7.83
C LEU A 50 1.69 0.69 -8.29
N PHE A 51 0.74 -0.15 -7.88
CA PHE A 51 0.64 -1.53 -8.34
C PHE A 51 0.46 -1.60 -9.87
N MET A 52 -0.43 -0.77 -10.41
CA MET A 52 -0.67 -0.71 -11.85
C MET A 52 0.58 -0.22 -12.59
N LEU A 53 1.26 0.78 -12.04
CA LEU A 53 2.52 1.27 -12.61
C LEU A 53 3.60 0.18 -12.61
N HIS A 54 3.72 -0.56 -11.51
CA HIS A 54 4.66 -1.67 -11.38
C HIS A 54 4.40 -2.74 -12.44
N LYS A 55 3.14 -3.09 -12.68
CA LYS A 55 2.77 -4.07 -13.72
C LYS A 55 3.16 -3.58 -15.11
N ARG A 56 2.92 -2.31 -15.41
CA ARG A 56 3.26 -1.73 -16.72
C ARG A 56 4.76 -1.74 -16.95
N ILE A 57 5.55 -1.44 -15.93
CA ILE A 57 7.01 -1.51 -16.02
C ILE A 57 7.46 -2.95 -16.22
N SER A 58 6.89 -3.89 -15.47
CA SER A 58 7.24 -5.31 -15.54
C SER A 58 6.90 -5.92 -16.91
N HIS A 59 5.86 -5.43 -17.57
CA HIS A 59 5.45 -5.88 -18.90
C HIS A 59 6.15 -5.13 -20.04
N GLY A 60 7.08 -4.21 -19.71
CA GLY A 60 7.83 -3.47 -20.72
C GLY A 60 7.05 -2.35 -21.41
N GLU A 61 5.85 -2.02 -20.92
CA GLU A 61 5.03 -0.94 -21.48
C GLU A 61 5.59 0.44 -21.17
N ILE A 62 6.28 0.58 -20.02
CA ILE A 62 6.95 1.81 -19.62
C ILE A 62 8.39 1.44 -19.29
N THR A 63 9.36 2.09 -19.94
CA THR A 63 10.78 1.83 -19.72
C THR A 63 11.48 2.91 -18.90
N GLU A 64 10.90 4.12 -18.85
CA GLU A 64 11.47 5.25 -18.13
C GLU A 64 10.39 6.00 -17.36
N LEU A 65 10.77 6.47 -16.16
CA LEU A 65 9.98 7.41 -15.37
C LEU A 65 10.78 8.70 -15.23
N LYS A 66 10.10 9.84 -15.28
CA LYS A 66 10.74 11.13 -15.05
C LYS A 66 11.15 11.25 -13.58
N GLY A 67 12.25 11.98 -13.31
CA GLY A 67 12.72 12.16 -11.94
C GLY A 67 11.66 12.71 -11.00
N VAL A 68 10.85 13.65 -11.47
CA VAL A 68 9.73 14.23 -10.71
C VAL A 68 8.71 13.14 -10.29
N GLU A 69 8.40 12.23 -11.21
CA GLU A 69 7.46 11.13 -10.92
C GLU A 69 8.03 10.17 -9.88
N ILE A 70 9.33 9.88 -9.98
CA ILE A 70 10.02 9.03 -9.00
C ILE A 70 9.98 9.67 -7.62
N ASP A 71 10.28 10.97 -7.52
CA ASP A 71 10.27 11.71 -6.26
C ASP A 71 8.89 11.72 -5.62
N GLU A 72 7.85 11.97 -6.42
CA GLU A 72 6.46 11.95 -5.94
C GLU A 72 6.09 10.57 -5.39
N TRP A 73 6.45 9.50 -6.09
CA TRP A 73 6.17 8.15 -5.62
C TRP A 73 6.97 7.78 -4.39
N GLN A 74 8.20 8.27 -4.25
CA GLN A 74 8.99 8.04 -3.05
C GLN A 74 8.34 8.71 -1.83
N GLU A 75 7.86 9.94 -1.98
CA GLU A 75 7.16 10.64 -0.90
C GLU A 75 5.88 9.91 -0.49
N ARG A 76 5.09 9.47 -1.46
CA ARG A 76 3.87 8.72 -1.20
C ARG A 76 4.16 7.38 -0.53
N ALA A 77 5.21 6.69 -0.98
CA ALA A 77 5.61 5.43 -0.39
C ALA A 77 6.02 5.60 1.07
N GLU A 78 6.80 6.64 1.38
CA GLU A 78 7.19 6.93 2.76
C GLU A 78 5.99 7.21 3.65
N GLU A 79 5.06 8.04 3.19
CA GLU A 79 3.85 8.33 3.95
C GLU A 79 3.00 7.07 4.12
N PHE A 80 2.88 6.25 3.09
CA PHE A 80 2.17 4.97 3.17
C PHE A 80 2.79 4.07 4.22
N LEU A 81 4.11 3.95 4.25
CA LEU A 81 4.82 3.13 5.23
C LEU A 81 4.56 3.61 6.66
N GLN A 82 4.58 4.93 6.88
CA GLN A 82 4.30 5.52 8.19
C GLN A 82 2.88 5.23 8.64
N VAL A 83 1.91 5.35 7.73
CA VAL A 83 0.50 5.09 8.02
C VAL A 83 0.28 3.61 8.32
N MET A 84 0.92 2.71 7.57
CA MET A 84 0.81 1.28 7.84
C MET A 84 1.41 0.92 9.21
N ALA A 85 2.55 1.50 9.56
CA ALA A 85 3.16 1.30 10.89
C ALA A 85 2.22 1.75 12.00
N LYS A 86 1.56 2.88 11.82
CA LYS A 86 0.57 3.39 12.78
C LYS A 86 -0.61 2.44 12.90
N LEU A 87 -1.10 1.90 11.78
CA LEU A 87 -2.18 0.91 11.80
C LEU A 87 -1.79 -0.33 12.56
N VAL A 88 -0.55 -0.82 12.41
CA VAL A 88 -0.05 -1.96 13.14
C VAL A 88 -0.09 -1.68 14.65
N ASP A 89 0.45 -0.53 15.07
CA ASP A 89 0.46 -0.13 16.47
C ASP A 89 -0.95 -0.04 17.05
N GLU A 90 -1.85 0.62 16.37
CA GLU A 90 -3.24 0.79 16.81
C GLU A 90 -3.97 -0.55 16.89
N THR A 91 -3.73 -1.44 15.94
CA THR A 91 -4.37 -2.75 15.88
C THR A 91 -3.87 -3.67 16.98
N VAL A 92 -2.57 -3.66 17.24
CA VAL A 92 -1.96 -4.48 18.29
C VAL A 92 -2.31 -3.94 19.68
N SER A 93 -2.34 -2.62 19.85
CA SER A 93 -2.63 -1.98 21.13
C SER A 93 -4.12 -1.97 21.48
N GLY A 94 -4.95 -2.05 20.48
CA GLY A 94 -6.39 -2.05 20.64
C GLY A 94 -6.95 -3.43 20.74
#